data_19180ec6239f5704129ee45f81267463
#
_entry.id   19180ec6239f5704129ee45f81267463
#
_cell.length_a   1.000
_cell.length_b   1.000
_cell.length_c   1.000
_cell.angle_alpha   90.00
_cell.angle_beta   90.00
_cell.angle_gamma   90.00
#
_symmetry.space_group_name_H-M   'P 1'
#
loop_
_entity.id
_entity.type
_entity.pdbx_description
1 polymer ?
#
loop_
_entity_poly.entity_id
_entity_poly.type
_entity_poly.pdbx_seq_one_letter_code
_entity_poly.pdbx_strand_id
1 'polypeptide(L)'
;MTRKGYTSPLSPEGRAALVPRPPWHYVGDFLVLEYWADPDAVRAVLPDGLEPHPDPGRAAAVFADWQSLSEGGNELIDPSRSQYKEFFLVVNALLDGEEVTHCPYIWVDRDFALARGWLQGFPKKLGSVWITRRFGLDCAADPGLKPGAVYGGTCAAYERRLAEGTVTLERVSADGPTHNGPPLLNVRHFARLEAARHDEPAVHELVRALSRNRAVSEIWEGSATLELSGAPHEEHAALAPVRMGKGFRFTFAYTVDDLETVREL
;
A
#
# COMPACT_ATOMS: atom_id res chain seq x y z
N MET A 1 19.19 -28.58 18.58
CA MET A 1 19.25 -27.10 18.63
C MET A 1 17.95 -26.52 18.10
N THR A 2 17.32 -25.62 18.86
CA THR A 2 16.07 -24.95 18.43
C THR A 2 16.43 -23.86 17.43
N ARG A 3 15.84 -23.91 16.22
CA ARG A 3 15.98 -22.85 15.21
C ARG A 3 15.21 -21.62 15.65
N LYS A 4 15.72 -20.43 15.33
CA LYS A 4 15.20 -19.12 15.70
C LYS A 4 14.82 -18.31 14.44
N GLY A 5 14.04 -17.28 14.62
CA GLY A 5 13.57 -16.36 13.59
C GLY A 5 12.07 -16.10 13.77
N TYR A 6 11.60 -14.93 13.34
CA TYR A 6 10.18 -14.61 13.36
C TYR A 6 9.47 -15.22 12.14
N THR A 7 10.13 -15.18 10.99
CA THR A 7 9.66 -15.79 9.75
C THR A 7 10.71 -16.77 9.21
N SER A 8 10.37 -17.53 8.20
CA SER A 8 11.32 -18.34 7.44
C SER A 8 12.37 -17.47 6.71
N PRO A 9 13.59 -18.00 6.46
CA PRO A 9 14.09 -19.27 6.97
C PRO A 9 14.48 -19.18 8.45
N LEU A 10 14.17 -20.24 9.21
CA LEU A 10 14.61 -20.36 10.59
C LEU A 10 16.08 -20.80 10.62
N SER A 11 16.90 -20.12 11.41
CA SER A 11 18.34 -20.34 11.49
C SER A 11 18.81 -20.49 12.94
N PRO A 12 20.05 -20.97 13.21
CA PRO A 12 20.52 -21.15 14.59
C PRO A 12 20.45 -19.88 15.43
N GLU A 13 20.72 -18.72 14.86
CA GLU A 13 20.71 -17.43 15.56
C GLU A 13 19.50 -16.55 15.19
N GLY A 14 18.68 -16.96 14.22
CA GLY A 14 17.51 -16.23 13.76
C GLY A 14 17.78 -15.10 12.77
N ARG A 15 19.04 -14.86 12.41
CA ARG A 15 19.43 -13.75 11.53
C ARG A 15 19.02 -13.92 10.06
N ALA A 16 18.71 -15.15 9.65
CA ALA A 16 18.27 -15.43 8.28
C ALA A 16 16.79 -15.17 8.05
N ALA A 17 16.00 -14.87 9.09
CA ALA A 17 14.58 -14.58 8.93
C ALA A 17 14.37 -13.40 7.96
N LEU A 18 13.47 -13.60 6.98
CA LEU A 18 13.21 -12.62 5.95
C LEU A 18 12.54 -11.35 6.52
N VAL A 19 11.65 -11.53 7.49
CA VAL A 19 10.96 -10.43 8.17
C VAL A 19 11.27 -10.51 9.67
N PRO A 20 11.78 -9.43 10.29
CA PRO A 20 11.98 -9.36 11.73
C PRO A 20 10.64 -9.21 12.47
N ARG A 21 10.68 -9.39 13.79
CA ARG A 21 9.50 -9.16 14.65
C ARG A 21 9.05 -7.69 14.64
N PRO A 22 7.73 -7.42 14.79
CA PRO A 22 7.26 -6.08 15.12
C PRO A 22 7.80 -5.63 16.51
N PRO A 23 7.72 -4.32 16.84
CA PRO A 23 7.09 -3.26 16.05
C PRO A 23 7.87 -2.95 14.78
N TRP A 24 7.13 -2.56 13.73
CA TRP A 24 7.71 -2.10 12.47
C TRP A 24 7.45 -0.59 12.33
N HIS A 25 8.51 0.17 12.17
CA HIS A 25 8.47 1.61 11.99
C HIS A 25 8.62 1.94 10.51
N TYR A 26 7.81 2.87 10.04
CA TYR A 26 7.77 3.27 8.63
C TYR A 26 7.83 4.78 8.50
N VAL A 27 8.54 5.24 7.48
CA VAL A 27 8.43 6.59 6.93
C VAL A 27 8.51 6.48 5.41
N GLY A 28 7.70 7.25 4.70
CA GLY A 28 7.71 7.20 3.24
C GLY A 28 7.15 8.47 2.62
N ASP A 29 7.58 8.67 1.38
CA ASP A 29 7.08 9.70 0.51
C ASP A 29 5.91 9.17 -0.33
N PHE A 30 4.80 9.90 -0.34
CA PHE A 30 3.55 9.51 -0.97
C PHE A 30 3.18 10.40 -2.14
N LEU A 31 2.74 9.77 -3.21
CA LEU A 31 1.98 10.38 -4.30
C LEU A 31 0.64 9.66 -4.37
N VAL A 32 -0.42 10.36 -4.02
CA VAL A 32 -1.77 9.83 -3.93
C VAL A 32 -2.64 10.48 -4.98
N LEU A 33 -3.40 9.67 -5.72
CA LEU A 33 -4.31 10.11 -6.77
C LEU A 33 -5.70 9.59 -6.43
N GLU A 34 -6.59 10.47 -5.98
CA GLU A 34 -7.99 10.13 -5.74
C GLU A 34 -8.77 10.10 -7.05
N TYR A 35 -9.69 9.16 -7.15
CA TYR A 35 -10.53 9.00 -8.32
C TYR A 35 -11.79 8.20 -7.98
N TRP A 36 -12.69 8.09 -8.95
CA TRP A 36 -13.84 7.17 -8.91
C TRP A 36 -13.70 6.18 -10.04
N ALA A 37 -13.76 4.90 -9.71
CA ALA A 37 -13.87 3.78 -10.64
C ALA A 37 -15.34 3.43 -10.89
N ASP A 38 -15.59 2.46 -11.75
CA ASP A 38 -16.92 1.87 -11.91
C ASP A 38 -17.39 1.28 -10.57
N PRO A 39 -18.58 1.66 -10.05
CA PRO A 39 -19.10 1.15 -8.78
C PRO A 39 -19.25 -0.36 -8.71
N ASP A 40 -19.59 -1.02 -9.82
CA ASP A 40 -19.72 -2.48 -9.86
C ASP A 40 -18.36 -3.16 -9.83
N ALA A 41 -17.34 -2.57 -10.46
CA ALA A 41 -15.96 -3.04 -10.34
C ALA A 41 -15.43 -2.89 -8.91
N VAL A 42 -15.73 -1.78 -8.23
CA VAL A 42 -15.37 -1.61 -6.80
C VAL A 42 -16.08 -2.65 -5.93
N ARG A 43 -17.38 -2.87 -6.14
CA ARG A 43 -18.13 -3.90 -5.41
C ARG A 43 -17.53 -5.30 -5.60
N ALA A 44 -17.10 -5.61 -6.82
CA ALA A 44 -16.55 -6.93 -7.17
C ALA A 44 -15.22 -7.26 -6.47
N VAL A 45 -14.47 -6.26 -6.00
CA VAL A 45 -13.19 -6.46 -5.30
C VAL A 45 -13.32 -6.39 -3.77
N LEU A 46 -14.51 -6.09 -3.24
CA LEU A 46 -14.72 -6.10 -1.79
C LEU A 46 -14.80 -7.55 -1.29
N PRO A 47 -14.05 -7.89 -0.23
CA PRO A 47 -14.16 -9.19 0.40
C PRO A 47 -15.49 -9.34 1.15
N ASP A 48 -15.85 -10.59 1.44
CA ASP A 48 -16.99 -10.89 2.29
C ASP A 48 -16.91 -10.12 3.61
N GLY A 49 -18.06 -9.57 4.03
CA GLY A 49 -18.16 -8.76 5.24
C GLY A 49 -17.89 -7.27 5.07
N LEU A 50 -17.43 -6.81 3.91
CA LEU A 50 -17.42 -5.39 3.59
C LEU A 50 -18.57 -5.02 2.64
N GLU A 51 -19.14 -3.83 2.86
CA GLU A 51 -20.24 -3.28 2.07
C GLU A 51 -19.76 -2.09 1.22
N PRO A 52 -20.40 -1.83 0.06
CA PRO A 52 -20.10 -0.66 -0.76
C PRO A 52 -20.27 0.65 0.01
N HIS A 53 -19.35 1.57 -0.19
CA HIS A 53 -19.41 2.93 0.37
C HIS A 53 -20.59 3.73 -0.22
N PRO A 54 -21.25 4.67 0.53
CA PRO A 54 -22.33 5.51 0.04
C PRO A 54 -21.95 6.43 -1.13
N ASP A 55 -20.67 6.83 -1.25
CA ASP A 55 -20.09 7.43 -2.45
C ASP A 55 -19.45 6.33 -3.30
N PRO A 56 -20.23 5.67 -4.19
CA PRO A 56 -19.80 4.45 -4.83
C PRO A 56 -18.70 4.70 -5.85
N GLY A 57 -17.80 3.75 -5.98
CA GLY A 57 -16.67 3.83 -6.90
C GLY A 57 -15.47 4.61 -6.36
N ARG A 58 -15.56 5.25 -5.18
CA ARG A 58 -14.47 6.04 -4.61
C ARG A 58 -13.25 5.18 -4.32
N ALA A 59 -12.10 5.63 -4.84
CA ALA A 59 -10.82 4.92 -4.81
C ALA A 59 -9.63 5.87 -4.79
N ALA A 60 -8.47 5.34 -4.49
CA ALA A 60 -7.20 6.03 -4.63
C ALA A 60 -6.11 5.10 -5.18
N ALA A 61 -5.25 5.65 -6.03
CA ALA A 61 -4.01 5.03 -6.46
C ALA A 61 -2.86 5.68 -5.69
N VAL A 62 -2.00 4.87 -5.09
CA VAL A 62 -0.93 5.33 -4.22
C VAL A 62 0.40 4.80 -4.69
N PHE A 63 1.35 5.70 -4.94
CA PHE A 63 2.77 5.38 -5.10
C PHE A 63 3.50 5.83 -3.84
N ALA A 64 4.34 4.95 -3.29
CA ALA A 64 5.09 5.24 -2.07
C ALA A 64 6.55 4.78 -2.18
N ASP A 65 7.47 5.61 -1.67
CA ASP A 65 8.90 5.30 -1.49
C ASP A 65 9.17 5.21 0.01
N TRP A 66 9.31 4.00 0.52
CA TRP A 66 9.38 3.70 1.93
C TRP A 66 10.78 3.44 2.44
N GLN A 67 11.01 3.83 3.68
CA GLN A 67 12.05 3.32 4.55
C GLN A 67 11.42 2.73 5.81
N SER A 68 11.85 1.54 6.20
CA SER A 68 11.29 0.84 7.35
C SER A 68 12.38 0.23 8.21
N LEU A 69 12.10 0.06 9.49
CA LEU A 69 12.97 -0.66 10.41
C LEU A 69 12.16 -1.41 11.46
N SER A 70 12.74 -2.47 12.02
CA SER A 70 12.23 -3.15 13.20
C SER A 70 12.83 -2.57 14.49
N GLU A 71 12.29 -2.96 15.62
CA GLU A 71 12.89 -2.63 16.91
C GLU A 71 14.32 -3.20 16.99
N GLY A 72 15.28 -2.34 17.31
CA GLY A 72 16.71 -2.66 17.24
C GLY A 72 17.47 -2.00 16.10
N GLY A 73 16.78 -1.55 15.04
CA GLY A 73 17.15 -0.49 14.13
C GLY A 73 18.36 -0.71 13.23
N ASN A 74 18.83 -1.95 13.04
CA ASN A 74 20.00 -2.21 12.21
C ASN A 74 19.77 -2.04 10.70
N GLU A 75 18.50 -2.03 10.27
CA GLU A 75 18.14 -1.89 8.86
C GLU A 75 18.50 -0.52 8.28
N LEU A 76 18.63 0.52 9.11
CA LEU A 76 19.05 1.85 8.64
C LEU A 76 20.49 1.86 8.11
N ILE A 77 21.38 1.02 8.63
CA ILE A 77 22.75 0.85 8.15
C ILE A 77 22.89 -0.24 7.07
N ASP A 78 21.79 -0.93 6.77
CA ASP A 78 21.65 -1.88 5.66
C ASP A 78 20.42 -1.52 4.82
N PRO A 79 20.50 -0.45 3.99
CA PRO A 79 19.33 0.11 3.29
C PRO A 79 18.64 -0.88 2.34
N SER A 80 19.35 -1.91 1.91
CA SER A 80 18.78 -2.98 1.06
C SER A 80 17.65 -3.77 1.77
N ARG A 81 17.65 -3.78 3.11
CA ARG A 81 16.66 -4.43 3.97
C ARG A 81 15.66 -3.44 4.59
N SER A 82 15.78 -2.18 4.28
CA SER A 82 14.99 -1.07 4.82
C SER A 82 14.11 -0.42 3.77
N GLN A 83 14.69 -0.16 2.58
CA GLN A 83 14.07 0.64 1.54
C GLN A 83 13.32 -0.22 0.52
N TYR A 84 12.10 0.19 0.20
CA TYR A 84 11.29 -0.40 -0.85
C TYR A 84 10.27 0.60 -1.39
N LYS A 85 9.78 0.32 -2.59
CA LYS A 85 8.70 1.09 -3.19
C LYS A 85 7.49 0.21 -3.41
N GLU A 86 6.33 0.84 -3.36
CA GLU A 86 5.08 0.15 -3.65
C GLU A 86 4.10 1.03 -4.42
N PHE A 87 3.26 0.36 -5.20
CA PHE A 87 2.07 0.92 -5.82
C PHE A 87 0.88 0.09 -5.38
N PHE A 88 -0.18 0.74 -4.96
CA PHE A 88 -1.39 0.05 -4.54
C PHE A 88 -2.66 0.85 -4.83
N LEU A 89 -3.76 0.13 -4.98
CA LEU A 89 -5.09 0.69 -5.09
C LEU A 89 -5.82 0.51 -3.76
N VAL A 90 -6.58 1.52 -3.37
CA VAL A 90 -7.44 1.50 -2.19
C VAL A 90 -8.84 1.85 -2.62
N VAL A 91 -9.83 1.11 -2.15
CA VAL A 91 -11.24 1.40 -2.34
C VAL A 91 -11.91 1.70 -1.00
N ASN A 92 -12.88 2.62 -1.00
CA ASN A 92 -13.67 2.92 0.18
C ASN A 92 -14.81 1.91 0.33
N ALA A 93 -15.08 1.50 1.56
CA ALA A 93 -16.09 0.52 1.91
C ALA A 93 -16.71 0.84 3.28
N LEU A 94 -17.68 0.04 3.71
CA LEU A 94 -18.20 0.04 5.07
C LEU A 94 -17.96 -1.33 5.72
N LEU A 95 -17.70 -1.32 7.03
CA LEU A 95 -17.81 -2.47 7.91
C LEU A 95 -18.83 -2.15 9.00
N ASP A 96 -19.94 -2.88 9.03
CA ASP A 96 -21.03 -2.69 10.03
C ASP A 96 -21.50 -1.20 10.12
N GLY A 97 -21.51 -0.50 8.97
CA GLY A 97 -21.91 0.90 8.83
C GLY A 97 -20.80 1.94 9.07
N GLU A 98 -19.62 1.52 9.50
CA GLU A 98 -18.46 2.41 9.73
C GLU A 98 -17.57 2.47 8.49
N GLU A 99 -17.05 3.68 8.16
CA GLU A 99 -16.15 3.86 7.02
C GLU A 99 -14.83 3.13 7.22
N VAL A 100 -14.47 2.35 6.21
CA VAL A 100 -13.19 1.63 6.12
C VAL A 100 -12.62 1.73 4.71
N THR A 101 -11.39 1.30 4.54
CA THR A 101 -10.77 1.14 3.22
C THR A 101 -10.27 -0.29 3.05
N HIS A 102 -10.15 -0.73 1.80
CA HIS A 102 -9.62 -2.03 1.42
C HIS A 102 -8.59 -1.88 0.31
N CYS A 103 -7.52 -2.70 0.35
CA CYS A 103 -6.47 -2.73 -0.67
C CYS A 103 -6.57 -4.01 -1.52
N PRO A 104 -7.27 -3.98 -2.67
CA PRO A 104 -7.42 -5.17 -3.52
C PRO A 104 -6.16 -5.53 -4.33
N TYR A 105 -5.32 -4.56 -4.67
CA TYR A 105 -4.15 -4.76 -5.53
C TYR A 105 -2.96 -3.94 -5.03
N ILE A 106 -1.78 -4.60 -4.95
CA ILE A 106 -0.55 -3.95 -4.50
C ILE A 106 0.69 -4.64 -5.09
N TRP A 107 1.66 -3.85 -5.53
CA TRP A 107 2.97 -4.32 -6.03
C TRP A 107 4.09 -3.65 -5.26
N VAL A 108 5.12 -4.43 -4.95
CA VAL A 108 6.33 -3.97 -4.23
C VAL A 108 7.60 -4.44 -4.95
N ASP A 109 8.70 -3.74 -4.73
CA ASP A 109 9.97 -4.02 -5.39
C ASP A 109 10.96 -4.85 -4.52
N ARG A 110 10.52 -5.34 -3.33
CA ARG A 110 11.35 -6.11 -2.41
C ARG A 110 10.61 -7.29 -1.79
N ASP A 111 11.33 -8.39 -1.64
CA ASP A 111 10.84 -9.66 -1.10
C ASP A 111 10.42 -9.56 0.38
N PHE A 112 11.22 -8.89 1.23
CA PHE A 112 10.86 -8.69 2.63
C PHE A 112 9.57 -7.86 2.78
N ALA A 113 9.35 -6.87 1.91
CA ALA A 113 8.14 -6.05 1.91
C ALA A 113 6.92 -6.85 1.43
N LEU A 114 7.12 -7.75 0.46
CA LEU A 114 6.09 -8.69 0.00
C LEU A 114 5.69 -9.65 1.14
N ALA A 115 6.66 -10.35 1.73
CA ALA A 115 6.39 -11.32 2.79
C ALA A 115 5.76 -10.67 4.04
N ARG A 116 6.24 -9.48 4.44
CA ARG A 116 5.66 -8.71 5.54
C ARG A 116 4.23 -8.25 5.24
N GLY A 117 3.95 -7.93 3.98
CA GLY A 117 2.61 -7.60 3.53
C GLY A 117 1.64 -8.76 3.68
N TRP A 118 2.02 -9.96 3.28
CA TRP A 118 1.19 -11.15 3.42
C TRP A 118 0.84 -11.45 4.89
N LEU A 119 1.78 -11.21 5.81
CA LEU A 119 1.50 -11.36 7.25
C LEU A 119 0.42 -10.37 7.73
N GLN A 120 0.30 -9.21 7.07
CA GLN A 120 -0.65 -8.15 7.38
C GLN A 120 -1.92 -8.19 6.50
N GLY A 121 -2.08 -9.22 5.67
CA GLY A 121 -3.23 -9.39 4.79
C GLY A 121 -3.17 -8.59 3.48
N PHE A 122 -2.07 -7.88 3.18
CA PHE A 122 -1.92 -7.21 1.90
C PHE A 122 -1.63 -8.24 0.78
N PRO A 123 -2.38 -8.22 -0.34
CA PRO A 123 -2.19 -9.17 -1.46
C PRO A 123 -1.01 -8.77 -2.35
N LYS A 124 0.18 -8.60 -1.76
CA LYS A 124 1.37 -8.09 -2.43
C LYS A 124 1.91 -9.03 -3.50
N LYS A 125 2.26 -8.44 -4.63
CA LYS A 125 3.03 -9.07 -5.72
C LYS A 125 4.31 -8.29 -5.98
N LEU A 126 5.29 -8.91 -6.65
CA LEU A 126 6.50 -8.21 -7.05
C LEU A 126 6.26 -7.35 -8.29
N GLY A 127 6.83 -6.14 -8.28
CA GLY A 127 6.79 -5.20 -9.38
C GLY A 127 7.92 -4.19 -9.30
N SER A 128 8.09 -3.41 -10.36
CA SER A 128 9.01 -2.29 -10.41
C SER A 128 8.21 -1.00 -10.23
N VAL A 129 8.47 -0.26 -9.17
CA VAL A 129 7.75 0.96 -8.83
C VAL A 129 8.73 2.13 -8.79
N TRP A 130 8.33 3.24 -9.39
CA TRP A 130 9.11 4.46 -9.41
C TRP A 130 8.23 5.66 -9.05
N ILE A 131 8.83 6.62 -8.34
CA ILE A 131 8.17 7.87 -7.95
C ILE A 131 9.19 9.01 -8.08
N THR A 132 8.74 10.18 -8.52
CA THR A 132 9.57 11.38 -8.52
C THR A 132 10.00 11.73 -7.10
N ARG A 133 11.32 11.78 -6.86
CA ARG A 133 11.90 12.11 -5.57
C ARG A 133 12.05 13.61 -5.38
N ARG A 134 12.08 14.02 -4.12
CA ARG A 134 12.42 15.35 -3.67
C ARG A 134 13.68 15.28 -2.81
N PHE A 135 14.61 16.19 -3.04
CA PHE A 135 15.89 16.29 -2.31
C PHE A 135 15.99 17.58 -1.48
N GLY A 136 15.07 18.53 -1.66
CA GLY A 136 15.02 19.79 -0.93
C GLY A 136 16.07 20.81 -1.41
N LEU A 137 16.52 20.70 -2.65
CA LEU A 137 17.48 21.60 -3.27
C LEU A 137 16.81 22.45 -4.36
N ASP A 138 17.21 23.72 -4.49
CA ASP A 138 16.77 24.58 -5.59
C ASP A 138 17.59 24.29 -6.85
N CYS A 139 17.11 23.32 -7.63
CA CYS A 139 17.73 22.96 -8.91
C CYS A 139 16.68 22.38 -9.87
N ALA A 140 17.02 22.32 -11.16
CA ALA A 140 16.09 21.84 -12.19
C ALA A 140 15.68 20.36 -12.04
N ALA A 141 16.45 19.54 -11.31
CA ALA A 141 16.18 18.12 -11.08
C ALA A 141 15.32 17.88 -9.83
N ASP A 142 15.09 18.87 -8.98
CA ASP A 142 14.20 18.79 -7.81
C ASP A 142 12.95 19.64 -8.09
N PRO A 143 11.76 19.05 -8.22
CA PRO A 143 10.54 19.81 -8.51
C PRO A 143 10.17 20.77 -7.37
N GLY A 144 10.61 20.51 -6.14
CA GLY A 144 10.23 21.25 -4.94
C GLY A 144 8.76 21.08 -4.56
N LEU A 145 8.36 21.64 -3.42
CA LEU A 145 6.96 21.75 -3.01
C LEU A 145 6.47 23.17 -3.29
N LYS A 146 5.95 23.41 -4.48
CA LYS A 146 5.47 24.72 -4.94
C LYS A 146 4.40 24.57 -6.02
N PRO A 147 3.54 25.58 -6.23
CA PRO A 147 2.59 25.56 -7.35
C PRO A 147 3.30 25.32 -8.69
N GLY A 148 2.70 24.44 -9.52
CA GLY A 148 3.21 24.04 -10.82
C GLY A 148 4.27 22.93 -10.78
N ALA A 149 4.74 22.50 -9.62
CA ALA A 149 5.63 21.34 -9.52
C ALA A 149 4.91 20.05 -9.91
N VAL A 150 5.54 19.21 -10.73
CA VAL A 150 4.96 17.97 -11.24
C VAL A 150 5.69 16.77 -10.64
N TYR A 151 4.92 15.83 -10.10
CA TYR A 151 5.38 14.55 -9.58
C TYR A 151 4.74 13.42 -10.35
N GLY A 152 5.51 12.39 -10.70
CA GLY A 152 5.04 11.21 -11.40
C GLY A 152 5.28 9.94 -10.62
N GLY A 153 4.44 8.93 -10.85
CA GLY A 153 4.59 7.58 -10.37
C GLY A 153 4.34 6.57 -11.48
N THR A 154 5.06 5.45 -11.47
CA THR A 154 4.88 4.36 -12.43
C THR A 154 5.02 3.01 -11.76
N CYS A 155 4.22 2.02 -12.21
CA CYS A 155 4.32 0.64 -11.80
C CYS A 155 4.38 -0.28 -13.02
N ALA A 156 5.24 -1.30 -12.96
CA ALA A 156 5.32 -2.34 -13.97
C ALA A 156 5.56 -3.71 -13.30
N ALA A 157 4.99 -4.77 -13.86
CA ALA A 157 5.27 -6.14 -13.49
C ALA A 157 5.26 -7.02 -14.76
N TYR A 158 6.07 -8.09 -14.75
CA TYR A 158 6.19 -8.99 -15.90
C TYR A 158 6.43 -8.25 -17.23
N GLU A 159 7.34 -7.26 -17.20
CA GLU A 159 7.73 -6.42 -18.35
C GLU A 159 6.59 -5.58 -18.95
N ARG A 160 5.48 -5.39 -18.22
CA ARG A 160 4.33 -4.61 -18.66
C ARG A 160 4.11 -3.42 -17.75
N ARG A 161 3.80 -2.26 -18.32
CA ARG A 161 3.29 -1.11 -17.59
C ARG A 161 1.90 -1.45 -17.07
N LEU A 162 1.70 -1.32 -15.76
CA LEU A 162 0.42 -1.55 -15.09
C LEU A 162 -0.27 -0.24 -14.72
N ALA A 163 0.53 0.74 -14.28
CA ALA A 163 0.00 2.03 -13.87
C ALA A 163 0.99 3.15 -14.14
N GLU A 164 0.47 4.32 -14.46
CA GLU A 164 1.21 5.58 -14.42
C GLU A 164 0.28 6.72 -14.01
N GLY A 165 0.84 7.68 -13.30
CA GLY A 165 0.06 8.84 -12.86
C GLY A 165 0.94 10.04 -12.58
N THR A 166 0.32 11.21 -12.64
CA THR A 166 0.99 12.49 -12.33
C THR A 166 0.15 13.33 -11.40
N VAL A 167 0.81 14.17 -10.61
CA VAL A 167 0.19 15.24 -9.82
C VAL A 167 0.91 16.54 -10.11
N THR A 168 0.14 17.56 -10.51
CA THR A 168 0.64 18.95 -10.61
C THR A 168 0.19 19.69 -9.36
N LEU A 169 1.13 20.09 -8.52
CA LEU A 169 0.84 20.76 -7.26
C LEU A 169 0.27 22.16 -7.49
N GLU A 170 -0.74 22.53 -6.71
CA GLU A 170 -1.42 23.82 -6.80
C GLU A 170 -1.28 24.61 -5.49
N ARG A 171 -1.51 23.93 -4.35
CA ARG A 171 -1.49 24.56 -3.02
C ARG A 171 -1.30 23.57 -1.91
N VAL A 172 -1.08 24.06 -0.71
CA VAL A 172 -1.17 23.28 0.53
C VAL A 172 -2.63 22.88 0.76
N SER A 173 -2.85 21.61 1.06
CA SER A 173 -4.16 21.05 1.37
C SER A 173 -4.53 21.30 2.83
N ALA A 174 -5.79 21.67 3.08
CA ALA A 174 -6.29 21.81 4.45
C ALA A 174 -6.66 20.44 5.07
N ASP A 175 -7.23 19.54 4.26
CA ASP A 175 -7.88 18.32 4.74
C ASP A 175 -7.07 17.05 4.41
N GLY A 176 -6.19 17.10 3.40
CA GLY A 176 -5.47 15.93 2.89
C GLY A 176 -6.36 14.93 2.14
N PRO A 177 -5.81 13.75 1.77
CA PRO A 177 -6.58 12.73 1.07
C PRO A 177 -7.56 12.02 2.00
N THR A 178 -8.74 11.76 1.50
CA THR A 178 -9.87 11.24 2.28
C THR A 178 -9.72 9.79 2.73
N HIS A 179 -8.94 8.97 2.01
CA HIS A 179 -8.68 7.56 2.38
C HIS A 179 -7.68 7.41 3.53
N ASN A 180 -7.04 8.47 4.01
CA ASN A 180 -6.08 8.40 5.13
C ASN A 180 -6.74 8.40 6.52
N GLY A 181 -8.04 8.68 6.62
CA GLY A 181 -8.79 8.69 7.88
C GLY A 181 -9.28 7.32 8.31
N PRO A 182 -10.06 6.61 7.46
CA PRO A 182 -10.66 5.34 7.80
C PRO A 182 -9.63 4.22 8.00
N PRO A 183 -9.93 3.21 8.86
CA PRO A 183 -9.08 2.03 9.01
C PRO A 183 -8.94 1.27 7.71
N LEU A 184 -7.72 0.78 7.42
CA LEU A 184 -7.48 -0.11 6.28
C LEU A 184 -7.64 -1.56 6.72
N LEU A 185 -8.58 -2.26 6.09
CA LEU A 185 -8.88 -3.66 6.31
C LEU A 185 -8.46 -4.51 5.11
N ASN A 186 -7.78 -5.60 5.38
CA ASN A 186 -7.30 -6.51 4.35
C ASN A 186 -7.66 -7.96 4.68
N VAL A 187 -7.64 -8.83 3.68
CA VAL A 187 -7.87 -10.27 3.86
C VAL A 187 -6.53 -10.96 4.03
N ARG A 188 -6.28 -11.52 5.20
CA ARG A 188 -5.17 -12.45 5.41
C ARG A 188 -5.58 -13.83 4.95
N HIS A 189 -5.03 -14.25 3.81
CA HIS A 189 -5.36 -15.52 3.17
C HIS A 189 -4.10 -16.35 2.94
N PHE A 190 -4.07 -17.56 3.49
CA PHE A 190 -3.03 -18.54 3.21
C PHE A 190 -3.66 -19.84 2.72
N ALA A 191 -3.31 -20.22 1.50
CA ALA A 191 -3.75 -21.48 0.92
C ALA A 191 -3.21 -22.67 1.73
N ARG A 192 -3.97 -23.76 1.72
CA ARG A 192 -3.58 -25.04 2.33
C ARG A 192 -2.99 -25.94 1.26
N LEU A 193 -1.78 -26.45 1.50
CA LEU A 193 -1.16 -27.47 0.66
C LEU A 193 -1.17 -28.82 1.41
N GLU A 194 -2.34 -29.41 1.53
CA GLU A 194 -2.54 -30.73 2.14
C GLU A 194 -3.40 -31.60 1.22
N ALA A 195 -3.16 -32.88 1.22
CA ALA A 195 -3.87 -33.83 0.36
C ALA A 195 -5.40 -33.66 0.40
N ALA A 196 -6.00 -33.41 -0.77
CA ALA A 196 -7.43 -33.29 -1.00
C ALA A 196 -8.16 -32.18 -0.22
N ARG A 197 -7.45 -31.16 0.29
CA ARG A 197 -8.03 -30.01 1.02
C ARG A 197 -7.58 -28.66 0.46
N HIS A 198 -7.34 -28.57 -0.86
CA HIS A 198 -6.81 -27.37 -1.50
C HIS A 198 -7.84 -26.22 -1.56
N ASP A 199 -9.15 -26.54 -1.48
CA ASP A 199 -10.24 -25.57 -1.49
C ASP A 199 -10.50 -24.96 -0.09
N GLU A 200 -9.85 -25.50 0.96
CA GLU A 200 -9.94 -24.99 2.32
C GLU A 200 -8.68 -24.19 2.67
N PRO A 201 -8.76 -22.86 2.87
CA PRO A 201 -7.59 -22.09 3.27
C PRO A 201 -7.08 -22.51 4.65
N ALA A 202 -5.76 -22.36 4.88
CA ALA A 202 -5.17 -22.50 6.20
C ALA A 202 -5.48 -21.31 7.11
N VAL A 203 -5.62 -20.13 6.51
CA VAL A 203 -6.03 -18.85 7.15
C VAL A 203 -6.90 -18.10 6.16
N HIS A 204 -8.04 -17.59 6.62
CA HIS A 204 -8.91 -16.72 5.83
C HIS A 204 -9.68 -15.79 6.76
N GLU A 205 -9.22 -14.57 6.90
CA GLU A 205 -9.73 -13.63 7.87
C GLU A 205 -9.57 -12.17 7.44
N LEU A 206 -10.50 -11.32 7.86
CA LEU A 206 -10.42 -9.89 7.71
C LEU A 206 -9.61 -9.32 8.88
N VAL A 207 -8.56 -8.56 8.57
CA VAL A 207 -7.60 -8.06 9.55
C VAL A 207 -7.34 -6.58 9.40
N ARG A 208 -6.92 -5.93 10.51
CA ARG A 208 -6.37 -4.57 10.50
C ARG A 208 -5.08 -4.48 11.30
N ALA A 209 -4.17 -3.62 10.86
CA ALA A 209 -2.97 -3.32 11.62
C ALA A 209 -3.27 -2.40 12.80
N LEU A 210 -2.79 -2.75 13.99
CA LEU A 210 -2.77 -1.88 15.15
C LEU A 210 -1.56 -0.96 15.05
N SER A 211 -1.81 0.34 14.83
CA SER A 211 -0.77 1.31 14.54
C SER A 211 -0.83 2.53 15.47
N ARG A 212 0.35 3.11 15.72
CA ARG A 212 0.55 4.32 16.52
C ARG A 212 1.59 5.25 15.91
N ASN A 213 1.87 6.37 16.59
CA ASN A 213 2.91 7.33 16.22
C ASN A 213 2.76 7.84 14.77
N ARG A 214 1.50 8.11 14.37
CA ARG A 214 1.23 8.69 13.06
C ARG A 214 1.75 10.12 13.01
N ALA A 215 2.52 10.43 11.96
CA ALA A 215 2.99 11.77 11.65
C ALA A 215 2.87 12.01 10.15
N VAL A 216 2.54 13.23 9.78
CA VAL A 216 2.39 13.66 8.39
C VAL A 216 3.06 15.02 8.22
N SER A 217 3.77 15.19 7.11
CA SER A 217 4.31 16.48 6.71
C SER A 217 3.21 17.42 6.22
N GLU A 218 3.55 18.63 5.83
CA GLU A 218 2.68 19.47 5.02
C GLU A 218 2.20 18.68 3.78
N ILE A 219 0.89 18.70 3.55
CA ILE A 219 0.25 18.01 2.43
C ILE A 219 0.03 19.01 1.31
N TRP A 220 0.54 18.72 0.14
CA TRP A 220 0.28 19.48 -1.08
C TRP A 220 -0.76 18.77 -1.93
N GLU A 221 -1.69 19.54 -2.52
CA GLU A 221 -2.73 19.04 -3.42
C GLU A 221 -2.72 19.74 -4.76
N GLY A 222 -3.29 19.08 -5.77
CA GLY A 222 -3.47 19.66 -7.10
C GLY A 222 -4.20 18.71 -8.06
N SER A 223 -4.11 19.02 -9.35
CA SER A 223 -4.69 18.20 -10.40
C SER A 223 -3.89 16.91 -10.62
N ALA A 224 -4.58 15.83 -10.98
CA ALA A 224 -3.99 14.51 -11.16
C ALA A 224 -4.41 13.83 -12.46
N THR A 225 -3.55 12.96 -12.99
CA THR A 225 -3.87 12.02 -14.07
C THR A 225 -3.50 10.61 -13.61
N LEU A 226 -4.29 9.61 -14.01
CA LEU A 226 -4.03 8.20 -13.72
C LEU A 226 -4.43 7.35 -14.92
N GLU A 227 -3.55 6.47 -15.34
CA GLU A 227 -3.82 5.40 -16.28
C GLU A 227 -3.54 4.05 -15.62
N LEU A 228 -4.50 3.12 -15.69
CA LEU A 228 -4.36 1.72 -15.30
C LEU A 228 -4.43 0.87 -16.56
N SER A 229 -3.31 0.28 -16.94
CA SER A 229 -3.19 -0.50 -18.17
C SER A 229 -3.48 -1.98 -17.92
N GLY A 230 -4.28 -2.60 -18.79
CA GLY A 230 -4.58 -4.02 -18.73
C GLY A 230 -3.34 -4.89 -19.00
N ALA A 231 -3.23 -6.00 -18.27
CA ALA A 231 -2.20 -7.01 -18.51
C ALA A 231 -2.77 -8.42 -18.30
N PRO A 232 -2.27 -9.45 -19.02
CA PRO A 232 -2.64 -10.83 -18.74
C PRO A 232 -2.34 -11.18 -17.28
N HIS A 233 -3.25 -11.86 -16.62
CA HIS A 233 -3.17 -12.26 -15.20
C HIS A 233 -3.21 -11.12 -14.19
N GLU A 234 -3.63 -9.91 -14.61
CA GLU A 234 -3.88 -8.75 -13.74
C GLU A 234 -5.29 -8.20 -13.99
N GLU A 235 -6.01 -7.91 -12.91
CA GLU A 235 -7.41 -7.46 -12.99
C GLU A 235 -7.60 -6.02 -12.49
N HIS A 236 -6.53 -5.36 -12.03
CA HIS A 236 -6.54 -4.01 -11.48
C HIS A 236 -7.09 -2.95 -12.46
N ALA A 237 -6.97 -3.18 -13.77
CA ALA A 237 -7.47 -2.26 -14.78
C ALA A 237 -9.01 -2.17 -14.81
N ALA A 238 -9.73 -3.12 -14.19
CA ALA A 238 -11.17 -2.99 -13.97
C ALA A 238 -11.52 -1.79 -13.07
N LEU A 239 -10.58 -1.37 -12.22
CA LEU A 239 -10.69 -0.18 -11.37
C LEU A 239 -10.17 1.09 -12.06
N ALA A 240 -10.09 1.14 -13.39
CA ALA A 240 -9.66 2.35 -14.10
C ALA A 240 -10.54 3.56 -13.79
N PRO A 241 -9.98 4.77 -13.73
CA PRO A 241 -10.74 5.96 -13.37
C PRO A 241 -11.80 6.30 -14.40
N VAL A 242 -13.04 6.43 -13.96
CA VAL A 242 -14.16 7.05 -14.73
C VAL A 242 -14.23 8.55 -14.47
N ARG A 243 -13.70 9.01 -13.33
CA ARG A 243 -13.57 10.42 -12.96
C ARG A 243 -12.36 10.61 -12.05
N MET A 244 -11.52 11.59 -12.37
CA MET A 244 -10.40 11.96 -11.50
C MET A 244 -10.87 12.87 -10.36
N GLY A 245 -10.23 12.69 -9.21
CA GLY A 245 -10.24 13.58 -8.07
C GLY A 245 -8.98 14.43 -8.02
N LYS A 246 -8.55 14.75 -6.79
CA LYS A 246 -7.30 15.46 -6.53
C LYS A 246 -6.11 14.50 -6.45
N GLY A 247 -4.91 15.06 -6.73
CA GLY A 247 -3.65 14.44 -6.38
C GLY A 247 -3.02 15.08 -5.15
N PHE A 248 -2.24 14.30 -4.40
CA PHE A 248 -1.58 14.75 -3.18
C PHE A 248 -0.13 14.30 -3.15
N ARG A 249 0.72 15.13 -2.52
CA ARG A 249 2.12 14.84 -2.25
C ARG A 249 2.45 15.17 -0.80
N PHE A 250 2.95 14.20 -0.02
CA PHE A 250 3.32 14.35 1.38
C PHE A 250 4.26 13.23 1.82
N THR A 251 4.85 13.39 3.02
CA THR A 251 5.59 12.33 3.72
C THR A 251 4.75 11.87 4.91
N PHE A 252 4.70 10.57 5.13
CA PHE A 252 3.91 9.95 6.21
C PHE A 252 4.74 8.94 6.98
N ALA A 253 4.56 8.90 8.30
CA ALA A 253 5.22 7.94 9.18
C ALA A 253 4.21 7.31 10.15
N TYR A 254 4.46 6.05 10.51
CA TYR A 254 3.69 5.32 11.52
C TYR A 254 4.45 4.09 12.01
N THR A 255 3.93 3.49 13.08
CA THR A 255 4.46 2.23 13.64
C THR A 255 3.35 1.20 13.68
N VAL A 256 3.62 -0.01 13.23
CA VAL A 256 2.75 -1.18 13.38
C VAL A 256 3.27 -2.02 14.53
N ASP A 257 2.42 -2.22 15.55
CA ASP A 257 2.76 -3.02 16.73
C ASP A 257 2.25 -4.46 16.60
N ASP A 258 1.03 -4.62 16.06
CA ASP A 258 0.35 -5.91 16.02
C ASP A 258 -0.73 -5.92 14.91
N LEU A 259 -1.42 -7.03 14.80
CA LEU A 259 -2.53 -7.27 13.89
C LEU A 259 -3.74 -7.74 14.68
N GLU A 260 -4.90 -7.18 14.38
CA GLU A 260 -6.18 -7.63 14.92
C GLU A 260 -6.98 -8.38 13.86
N THR A 261 -7.45 -9.59 14.19
CA THR A 261 -8.47 -10.26 13.40
C THR A 261 -9.83 -9.67 13.72
N VAL A 262 -10.42 -9.00 12.73
CA VAL A 262 -11.73 -8.34 12.85
C VAL A 262 -12.85 -9.33 12.64
N ARG A 263 -12.66 -10.27 11.68
CA ARG A 263 -13.67 -11.29 11.32
C ARG A 263 -12.99 -12.49 10.66
N GLU A 264 -13.40 -13.70 11.06
CA GLU A 264 -13.13 -14.92 10.27
C GLU A 264 -14.06 -14.95 9.04
N LEU A 265 -13.54 -15.37 7.88
CA LEU A 265 -14.22 -15.38 6.59
C LEU A 265 -14.53 -16.80 6.11
#